data_d5615f19a6df1a76e38f57aee56b8718
#
_entry.id   d5615f19a6df1a76e38f57aee56b8718
#
_cell.length_a   1.000
_cell.length_b   1.000
_cell.length_c   1.000
_cell.angle_alpha   90.00
_cell.angle_beta   90.00
_cell.angle_gamma   90.00
#
_symmetry.space_group_name_H-M   'P 1'
#
loop_
_entity.id
_entity.type
_entity.pdbx_description
1 polymer ?
#
loop_
_entity_poly.entity_id
_entity_poly.type
_entity_poly.pdbx_seq_one_letter_code
_entity_poly.pdbx_strand_id
1 'polypeptide(L)'
;LPAAFDNRPLKFEEFQQMTNQVIYVSATPADFELQEAEGVVVEQVIRPTGLLDPPIEIRPSDNQIDDLMNEILIRIERDERVLVTTLTKRMAEELTEYLLNNDIRANYVHSDVATLDRVKIMNDLRAGLFDVLVGVNLLREGLDLPEVSLVAILDADKEGFLRSHRSLTQTAGRAARNVN
;
A
#
# COMPACT_ATOMS: atom_id res chain seq x y z
N LEU A 1 -3.53 -29.06 -6.75
CA LEU A 1 -3.68 -30.23 -5.89
C LEU A 1 -4.09 -31.38 -6.77
N PRO A 2 -3.41 -32.54 -6.71
CA PRO A 2 -3.97 -33.75 -7.30
C PRO A 2 -5.32 -33.96 -6.61
N ALA A 3 -6.39 -33.73 -7.37
CA ALA A 3 -7.71 -33.60 -6.84
C ALA A 3 -8.17 -34.92 -6.21
N ALA A 4 -8.48 -34.90 -4.95
CA ALA A 4 -9.53 -35.75 -4.46
C ALA A 4 -10.80 -35.42 -5.28
N PHE A 5 -11.52 -36.44 -5.74
CA PHE A 5 -12.72 -36.28 -6.56
C PHE A 5 -13.79 -35.35 -5.95
N ASP A 6 -13.72 -35.11 -4.62
CA ASP A 6 -14.62 -34.26 -3.85
C ASP A 6 -14.01 -32.92 -3.44
N ASN A 7 -12.86 -32.53 -4.00
CA ASN A 7 -12.19 -31.28 -3.62
C ASN A 7 -12.86 -30.09 -4.33
N ARG A 8 -13.77 -29.42 -3.65
CA ARG A 8 -14.37 -28.16 -4.07
C ARG A 8 -14.02 -27.03 -3.11
N PRO A 9 -14.03 -25.79 -3.57
CA PRO A 9 -13.89 -24.65 -2.66
C PRO A 9 -14.99 -24.69 -1.58
N LEU A 10 -14.60 -24.46 -0.35
CA LEU A 10 -15.53 -24.31 0.76
C LEU A 10 -16.32 -23.01 0.60
N LYS A 11 -17.63 -23.04 0.82
CA LYS A 11 -18.42 -21.81 0.92
C LYS A 11 -18.18 -21.14 2.26
N PHE A 12 -18.43 -19.84 2.34
CA PHE A 12 -18.19 -19.08 3.56
C PHE A 12 -19.02 -19.59 4.75
N GLU A 13 -20.29 -19.93 4.52
CA GLU A 13 -21.18 -20.46 5.55
C GLU A 13 -20.71 -21.83 6.07
N GLU A 14 -20.16 -22.66 5.19
CA GLU A 14 -19.60 -23.96 5.59
C GLU A 14 -18.33 -23.78 6.43
N PHE A 15 -17.50 -22.79 6.06
CA PHE A 15 -16.32 -22.42 6.85
C PHE A 15 -16.72 -21.93 8.25
N GLN A 16 -17.72 -21.06 8.36
CA GLN A 16 -18.23 -20.57 9.65
C GLN A 16 -18.76 -21.72 10.53
N GLN A 17 -19.48 -22.69 9.96
CA GLN A 17 -19.98 -23.84 10.71
C GLN A 17 -18.89 -24.79 11.22
N MET A 18 -17.73 -24.80 10.57
CA MET A 18 -16.57 -25.61 10.96
C MET A 18 -15.70 -24.91 12.01
N THR A 19 -15.82 -23.60 12.18
CA THR A 19 -15.05 -22.83 13.16
C THR A 19 -15.79 -22.74 14.47
N ASN A 20 -15.10 -23.01 15.58
CA ASN A 20 -15.71 -22.98 16.92
C ASN A 20 -15.44 -21.65 17.64
N GLN A 21 -14.20 -21.16 17.57
CA GLN A 21 -13.78 -19.89 18.14
C GLN A 21 -12.89 -19.16 17.15
N VAL A 22 -13.12 -17.86 16.98
CA VAL A 22 -12.37 -17.02 16.03
C VAL A 22 -11.86 -15.77 16.75
N ILE A 23 -10.59 -15.46 16.54
CA ILE A 23 -9.99 -14.19 16.95
C ILE A 23 -9.70 -13.40 15.70
N TYR A 24 -10.37 -12.25 15.54
CA TYR A 24 -10.13 -11.33 14.45
C TYR A 24 -9.04 -10.34 14.83
N VAL A 25 -8.03 -10.19 13.98
CA VAL A 25 -6.93 -9.23 14.18
C VAL A 25 -6.85 -8.32 12.97
N SER A 26 -7.08 -7.04 13.19
CA SER A 26 -7.04 -6.04 12.12
C SER A 26 -6.68 -4.67 12.68
N ALA A 27 -5.90 -3.90 11.92
CA ALA A 27 -5.70 -2.47 12.22
C ALA A 27 -6.92 -1.62 11.80
N THR A 28 -7.75 -2.13 10.89
CA THR A 28 -8.92 -1.44 10.34
C THR A 28 -10.08 -2.42 10.23
N PRO A 29 -10.69 -2.85 11.37
CA PRO A 29 -11.76 -3.82 11.35
C PRO A 29 -12.95 -3.34 10.52
N ALA A 30 -13.63 -4.26 9.85
CA ALA A 30 -14.80 -4.00 9.04
C ALA A 30 -16.09 -4.37 9.79
N ASP A 31 -17.23 -4.11 9.17
CA ASP A 31 -18.53 -4.31 9.82
C ASP A 31 -18.79 -5.78 10.14
N PHE A 32 -18.28 -6.70 9.31
CA PHE A 32 -18.42 -8.13 9.53
C PHE A 32 -17.75 -8.57 10.84
N GLU A 33 -16.48 -8.25 11.04
CA GLU A 33 -15.72 -8.63 12.24
C GLU A 33 -16.33 -8.01 13.51
N LEU A 34 -16.79 -6.75 13.40
CA LEU A 34 -17.44 -6.04 14.51
C LEU A 34 -18.80 -6.67 14.88
N GLN A 35 -19.55 -7.12 13.89
CA GLN A 35 -20.83 -7.82 14.13
C GLN A 35 -20.62 -9.20 14.75
N GLU A 36 -19.69 -9.99 14.21
CA GLU A 36 -19.36 -11.33 14.74
C GLU A 36 -18.78 -11.27 16.17
N ALA A 37 -18.05 -10.20 16.48
CA ALA A 37 -17.51 -9.95 17.82
C ALA A 37 -18.52 -9.31 18.78
N GLU A 38 -19.79 -9.13 18.37
CA GLU A 38 -20.88 -8.49 19.16
C GLU A 38 -20.45 -7.12 19.74
N GLY A 39 -19.57 -6.40 19.02
CA GLY A 39 -19.01 -5.11 19.45
C GLY A 39 -17.92 -5.21 20.53
N VAL A 40 -17.51 -6.40 20.92
CA VAL A 40 -16.38 -6.58 21.86
C VAL A 40 -15.08 -6.39 21.10
N VAL A 41 -14.39 -5.26 21.35
CA VAL A 41 -13.13 -4.92 20.71
C VAL A 41 -12.06 -4.68 21.77
N VAL A 42 -10.91 -5.31 21.59
CA VAL A 42 -9.73 -5.02 22.40
C VAL A 42 -8.80 -4.13 21.56
N GLU A 43 -8.66 -2.88 22.00
CA GLU A 43 -7.81 -1.91 21.33
C GLU A 43 -6.37 -1.99 21.84
N GLN A 44 -5.42 -2.15 20.92
CA GLN A 44 -4.00 -2.02 21.21
C GLN A 44 -3.50 -0.71 20.61
N VAL A 45 -3.50 0.35 21.40
CA VAL A 45 -3.21 1.73 20.95
C VAL A 45 -1.73 2.09 21.14
N ILE A 46 -0.97 1.28 21.88
CA ILE A 46 0.42 1.59 22.23
C ILE A 46 1.36 1.18 21.08
N ARG A 47 2.11 2.14 20.55
CA ARG A 47 3.28 1.91 19.70
C ARG A 47 4.56 2.02 20.56
N PRO A 48 5.14 0.91 21.01
CA PRO A 48 6.34 0.95 21.84
C PRO A 48 7.59 1.45 21.10
N THR A 49 7.51 1.56 19.76
CA THR A 49 8.61 2.00 18.89
C THR A 49 8.83 3.51 18.87
N GLY A 50 7.94 4.32 19.46
CA GLY A 50 8.01 5.78 19.41
C GLY A 50 7.75 6.39 18.02
N LEU A 51 7.42 5.57 17.02
CA LEU A 51 7.07 6.05 15.68
C LEU A 51 5.72 6.76 15.72
N LEU A 52 5.69 7.99 15.26
CA LEU A 52 4.46 8.77 15.10
C LEU A 52 3.73 8.37 13.82
N ASP A 53 2.43 8.70 13.75
CA ASP A 53 1.72 8.64 12.49
C ASP A 53 2.29 9.69 11.52
N PRO A 54 2.39 9.39 10.22
CA PRO A 54 2.94 10.33 9.26
C PRO A 54 2.00 11.54 9.13
N PRO A 55 2.54 12.75 8.97
CA PRO A 55 1.72 13.90 8.65
C PRO A 55 1.03 13.68 7.29
N ILE A 56 -0.25 13.99 7.22
CA ILE A 56 -1.03 13.88 5.99
C ILE A 56 -1.32 15.28 5.47
N GLU A 57 -0.90 15.55 4.25
CA GLU A 57 -1.18 16.79 3.54
C GLU A 57 -2.11 16.51 2.36
N ILE A 58 -3.17 17.31 2.23
CA ILE A 58 -4.11 17.22 1.12
C ILE A 58 -3.85 18.41 0.21
N ARG A 59 -3.53 18.12 -1.06
CA ARG A 59 -3.24 19.12 -2.08
C ARG A 59 -4.26 19.06 -3.23
N PRO A 60 -4.48 20.14 -3.99
CA PRO A 60 -5.33 20.12 -5.16
C PRO A 60 -4.87 19.08 -6.19
N SER A 61 -5.82 18.49 -6.92
CA SER A 61 -5.50 17.56 -8.02
C SER A 61 -4.99 18.28 -9.29
N ASP A 62 -5.26 19.58 -9.41
CA ASP A 62 -4.71 20.39 -10.49
C ASP A 62 -3.18 20.50 -10.36
N ASN A 63 -2.47 20.20 -11.44
CA ASN A 63 -0.99 20.15 -11.50
C ASN A 63 -0.34 19.17 -10.52
N GLN A 64 -1.07 18.13 -10.10
CA GLN A 64 -0.59 17.14 -9.12
C GLN A 64 0.72 16.45 -9.55
N ILE A 65 1.00 16.35 -10.86
CA ILE A 65 2.23 15.71 -11.36
C ILE A 65 3.44 16.64 -11.15
N ASP A 66 3.31 17.93 -11.41
CA ASP A 66 4.41 18.89 -11.18
C ASP A 66 4.72 19.01 -9.70
N ASP A 67 3.69 19.00 -8.85
CA ASP A 67 3.83 19.02 -7.40
C ASP A 67 4.50 17.74 -6.89
N LEU A 68 4.07 16.57 -7.38
CA LEU A 68 4.70 15.28 -7.11
C LEU A 68 6.19 15.28 -7.51
N MET A 69 6.53 15.81 -8.69
CA MET A 69 7.90 15.90 -9.17
C MET A 69 8.80 16.69 -8.20
N ASN A 70 8.32 17.83 -7.74
CA ASN A 70 9.05 18.65 -6.76
C ASN A 70 9.30 17.88 -5.44
N GLU A 71 8.30 17.19 -4.92
CA GLU A 71 8.43 16.38 -3.71
C GLU A 71 9.38 15.19 -3.91
N ILE A 72 9.35 14.55 -5.07
CA ILE A 72 10.28 13.46 -5.40
C ILE A 72 11.73 13.97 -5.40
N LEU A 73 12.02 15.09 -6.06
CA LEU A 73 13.37 15.65 -6.13
C LEU A 73 13.92 15.99 -4.73
N ILE A 74 13.09 16.57 -3.85
CA ILE A 74 13.47 16.85 -2.45
C ILE A 74 13.85 15.55 -1.71
N ARG A 75 13.14 14.44 -1.95
CA ARG A 75 13.43 13.15 -1.30
C ARG A 75 14.68 12.48 -1.87
N ILE A 76 14.89 12.58 -3.18
CA ILE A 76 16.12 12.07 -3.85
C ILE A 76 17.36 12.77 -3.30
N GLU A 77 17.33 14.08 -3.11
CA GLU A 77 18.44 14.84 -2.52
C GLU A 77 18.80 14.38 -1.10
N ARG A 78 17.86 13.77 -0.39
CA ARG A 78 18.04 13.23 0.97
C ARG A 78 18.37 11.73 0.98
N ASP A 79 18.52 11.11 -0.18
CA ASP A 79 18.67 9.65 -0.35
C ASP A 79 17.48 8.84 0.21
N GLU A 80 16.28 9.41 0.15
CA GLU A 80 15.03 8.80 0.58
C GLU A 80 14.29 8.20 -0.61
N ARG A 81 13.33 7.30 -0.34
CA ARG A 81 12.53 6.62 -1.36
C ARG A 81 11.08 7.09 -1.31
N VAL A 82 10.43 7.04 -2.47
CA VAL A 82 9.06 7.50 -2.66
C VAL A 82 8.17 6.37 -3.17
N LEU A 83 7.00 6.21 -2.57
CA LEU A 83 5.93 5.38 -3.11
C LEU A 83 4.84 6.25 -3.72
N VAL A 84 4.40 5.92 -4.93
CA VAL A 84 3.32 6.63 -5.61
C VAL A 84 2.19 5.64 -5.92
N THR A 85 0.96 5.99 -5.54
CA THR A 85 -0.23 5.18 -5.80
C THR A 85 -1.08 5.82 -6.89
N THR A 86 -1.38 5.07 -7.94
CA THR A 86 -2.26 5.49 -9.04
C THR A 86 -3.56 4.70 -9.07
N LEU A 87 -4.54 5.16 -9.85
CA LEU A 87 -5.83 4.49 -10.02
C LEU A 87 -5.77 3.25 -10.91
N THR A 88 -4.95 3.31 -11.96
CA THR A 88 -4.93 2.29 -13.00
C THR A 88 -3.51 1.85 -13.35
N LYS A 89 -3.37 0.66 -13.92
CA LYS A 89 -2.11 0.14 -14.45
C LYS A 89 -1.50 1.08 -15.48
N ARG A 90 -2.31 1.55 -16.41
CA ARG A 90 -1.90 2.46 -17.47
C ARG A 90 -1.31 3.77 -16.90
N MET A 91 -1.97 4.35 -15.89
CA MET A 91 -1.42 5.53 -15.22
C MET A 91 -0.08 5.23 -14.53
N ALA A 92 0.08 4.05 -13.94
CA ALA A 92 1.35 3.68 -13.31
C ALA A 92 2.48 3.56 -14.34
N GLU A 93 2.21 2.94 -15.48
CA GLU A 93 3.16 2.78 -16.57
C GLU A 93 3.52 4.14 -17.20
N GLU A 94 2.51 4.96 -17.57
CA GLU A 94 2.70 6.30 -18.15
C GLU A 94 3.46 7.24 -17.20
N LEU A 95 3.12 7.21 -15.90
CA LEU A 95 3.84 8.01 -14.91
C LEU A 95 5.29 7.55 -14.75
N THR A 96 5.53 6.24 -14.73
CA THR A 96 6.90 5.72 -14.62
C THR A 96 7.74 6.13 -15.83
N GLU A 97 7.19 6.03 -17.05
CA GLU A 97 7.86 6.48 -18.26
C GLU A 97 8.14 8.00 -18.22
N TYR A 98 7.18 8.78 -17.75
CA TYR A 98 7.36 10.22 -17.57
C TYR A 98 8.49 10.56 -16.60
N LEU A 99 8.58 9.85 -15.45
CA LEU A 99 9.64 10.02 -14.48
C LEU A 99 11.01 9.68 -15.06
N LEU A 100 11.10 8.54 -15.77
CA LEU A 100 12.34 8.12 -16.43
C LEU A 100 12.80 9.12 -17.49
N ASN A 101 11.90 9.69 -18.27
CA ASN A 101 12.19 10.73 -19.27
C ASN A 101 12.64 12.06 -18.65
N ASN A 102 12.44 12.25 -17.36
CA ASN A 102 12.92 13.38 -16.57
C ASN A 102 14.09 13.01 -15.65
N ASP A 103 14.87 11.99 -16.01
CA ASP A 103 16.06 11.53 -15.29
C ASP A 103 15.81 11.05 -13.84
N ILE A 104 14.58 10.72 -13.50
CA ILE A 104 14.22 10.13 -12.20
C ILE A 104 14.17 8.61 -12.33
N ARG A 105 14.97 7.91 -11.54
CA ARG A 105 15.00 6.45 -11.50
C ARG A 105 13.72 5.93 -10.88
N ALA A 106 12.85 5.36 -11.68
CA ALA A 106 11.55 4.86 -11.26
C ALA A 106 11.29 3.44 -11.77
N ASN A 107 10.43 2.73 -11.05
CA ASN A 107 9.89 1.45 -11.48
C ASN A 107 8.41 1.37 -11.11
N TYR A 108 7.68 0.43 -11.67
CA TYR A 108 6.27 0.23 -11.34
C TYR A 108 5.95 -1.21 -10.95
N VAL A 109 4.87 -1.38 -10.21
CA VAL A 109 4.34 -2.68 -9.83
C VAL A 109 2.81 -2.70 -9.91
N HIS A 110 2.25 -3.74 -10.53
CA HIS A 110 0.81 -3.99 -10.60
C HIS A 110 0.47 -5.48 -10.49
N SER A 111 -0.82 -5.83 -10.57
CA SER A 111 -1.30 -7.21 -10.33
C SER A 111 -0.69 -8.26 -11.27
N ASP A 112 -0.27 -7.87 -12.46
CA ASP A 112 0.23 -8.81 -13.48
C ASP A 112 1.73 -9.11 -13.32
N VAL A 113 2.42 -8.38 -12.43
CA VAL A 113 3.83 -8.66 -12.09
C VAL A 113 3.90 -9.94 -11.26
N ALA A 114 4.71 -10.88 -11.68
CA ALA A 114 4.91 -12.14 -10.97
C ALA A 114 5.43 -11.92 -9.54
N THR A 115 5.10 -12.82 -8.62
CA THR A 115 5.45 -12.66 -7.20
C THR A 115 6.96 -12.54 -6.97
N LEU A 116 7.76 -13.30 -7.71
CA LEU A 116 9.23 -13.24 -7.59
C LEU A 116 9.79 -11.89 -8.08
N ASP A 117 9.23 -11.36 -9.16
CA ASP A 117 9.63 -10.05 -9.68
C ASP A 117 9.25 -8.92 -8.72
N ARG A 118 8.12 -9.03 -8.03
CA ARG A 118 7.76 -8.07 -6.97
C ARG A 118 8.78 -8.04 -5.86
N VAL A 119 9.21 -9.23 -5.38
CA VAL A 119 10.23 -9.32 -4.32
C VAL A 119 11.54 -8.67 -4.79
N LYS A 120 11.92 -8.90 -6.04
CA LYS A 120 13.10 -8.28 -6.64
C LYS A 120 12.95 -6.75 -6.70
N ILE A 121 11.83 -6.23 -7.22
CA ILE A 121 11.55 -4.79 -7.30
C ILE A 121 11.64 -4.14 -5.91
N MET A 122 11.09 -4.78 -4.87
CA MET A 122 11.17 -4.26 -3.50
C MET A 122 12.62 -4.23 -2.98
N ASN A 123 13.40 -5.27 -3.23
CA ASN A 123 14.80 -5.32 -2.84
C ASN A 123 15.63 -4.28 -3.60
N ASP A 124 15.36 -4.07 -4.88
CA ASP A 124 16.02 -3.09 -5.73
C ASP A 124 15.72 -1.65 -5.25
N LEU A 125 14.48 -1.36 -4.83
CA LEU A 125 14.12 -0.08 -4.19
C LEU A 125 14.91 0.15 -2.90
N ARG A 126 14.96 -0.86 -2.02
CA ARG A 126 15.71 -0.79 -0.76
C ARG A 126 17.22 -0.62 -0.99
N ALA A 127 17.75 -1.27 -2.02
CA ALA A 127 19.14 -1.14 -2.41
C ALA A 127 19.46 0.20 -3.12
N GLY A 128 18.46 1.05 -3.40
CA GLY A 128 18.64 2.34 -4.05
C GLY A 128 18.93 2.24 -5.54
N LEU A 129 18.60 1.14 -6.20
CA LEU A 129 18.76 1.01 -7.64
C LEU A 129 17.79 1.92 -8.40
N PHE A 130 16.69 2.31 -7.77
CA PHE A 130 15.79 3.37 -8.20
C PHE A 130 15.17 4.06 -6.97
N ASP A 131 14.56 5.23 -7.17
CA ASP A 131 14.14 6.12 -6.08
C ASP A 131 12.63 6.13 -5.88
N VAL A 132 11.88 5.87 -6.96
CA VAL A 132 10.42 5.97 -6.97
C VAL A 132 9.79 4.65 -7.39
N LEU A 133 8.87 4.13 -6.58
CA LEU A 133 8.04 2.99 -6.94
C LEU A 133 6.60 3.44 -7.16
N VAL A 134 6.11 3.24 -8.37
CA VAL A 134 4.73 3.52 -8.74
C VAL A 134 3.91 2.24 -8.68
N GLY A 135 2.75 2.28 -8.03
CA GLY A 135 1.90 1.09 -7.90
C GLY A 135 0.40 1.37 -7.96
N VAL A 136 -0.36 0.32 -8.31
CA VAL A 136 -1.82 0.35 -8.30
C VAL A 136 -2.31 -0.47 -7.14
N ASN A 137 -2.74 0.17 -6.06
CA ASN A 137 -3.36 -0.47 -4.89
C ASN A 137 -2.58 -1.63 -4.23
N LEU A 138 -1.36 -1.92 -4.68
CA LEU A 138 -0.55 -3.06 -4.22
C LEU A 138 0.39 -2.73 -3.05
N LEU A 139 0.43 -1.46 -2.66
CA LEU A 139 1.34 -0.97 -1.62
C LEU A 139 0.71 -1.05 -0.21
N ARG A 140 -0.29 -1.92 -0.01
CA ARG A 140 -1.08 -1.93 1.23
C ARG A 140 -0.61 -2.91 2.28
N GLU A 141 -0.25 -4.13 1.91
CA GLU A 141 0.08 -5.20 2.85
C GLU A 141 1.48 -5.76 2.63
N GLY A 142 2.11 -6.19 3.72
CA GLY A 142 3.36 -6.94 3.69
C GLY A 142 4.61 -6.15 3.31
N LEU A 143 4.53 -4.82 3.17
CA LEU A 143 5.68 -3.99 2.85
C LEU A 143 6.22 -3.32 4.11
N ASP A 144 7.47 -3.59 4.42
CA ASP A 144 8.24 -2.88 5.43
C ASP A 144 9.44 -2.22 4.73
N LEU A 145 9.28 -0.93 4.45
CA LEU A 145 10.22 -0.12 3.68
C LEU A 145 10.60 1.12 4.51
N PRO A 146 11.55 0.97 5.46
CA PRO A 146 11.97 2.09 6.31
C PRO A 146 12.67 3.21 5.53
N GLU A 147 13.15 2.93 4.32
CA GLU A 147 13.77 3.89 3.42
C GLU A 147 12.76 4.85 2.77
N VAL A 148 11.47 4.52 2.82
CA VAL A 148 10.38 5.34 2.25
C VAL A 148 9.99 6.43 3.23
N SER A 149 10.14 7.68 2.81
CA SER A 149 9.76 8.87 3.58
C SER A 149 8.52 9.59 3.04
N LEU A 150 8.13 9.30 1.79
CA LEU A 150 6.94 9.87 1.16
C LEU A 150 6.06 8.80 0.54
N VAL A 151 4.77 8.89 0.82
CA VAL A 151 3.73 8.16 0.08
C VAL A 151 2.80 9.18 -0.58
N ALA A 152 2.80 9.22 -1.90
CA ALA A 152 1.92 10.06 -2.69
C ALA A 152 0.73 9.26 -3.23
N ILE A 153 -0.48 9.76 -3.03
CA ILE A 153 -1.72 9.13 -3.50
C ILE A 153 -2.36 10.08 -4.52
N LEU A 154 -2.20 9.75 -5.79
CA LEU A 154 -2.79 10.55 -6.87
C LEU A 154 -4.29 10.33 -6.97
N ASP A 155 -5.03 11.38 -7.36
CA ASP A 155 -6.48 11.34 -7.50
C ASP A 155 -7.17 10.73 -6.26
N ALA A 156 -6.78 11.16 -5.07
CA ALA A 156 -7.27 10.59 -3.80
C ALA A 156 -8.77 10.84 -3.57
N ASP A 157 -9.35 11.83 -4.25
CA ASP A 157 -10.77 12.18 -4.27
C ASP A 157 -11.63 11.21 -5.10
N LYS A 158 -11.00 10.46 -6.01
CA LYS A 158 -11.73 9.52 -6.86
C LYS A 158 -11.96 8.20 -6.15
N GLU A 159 -13.23 7.85 -5.97
CA GLU A 159 -13.61 6.54 -5.49
C GLU A 159 -13.23 5.44 -6.51
N GLY A 160 -12.91 4.27 -6.00
CA GLY A 160 -12.57 3.13 -6.84
C GLY A 160 -12.44 1.85 -6.04
N PHE A 161 -12.36 0.74 -6.75
CA PHE A 161 -12.07 -0.54 -6.14
C PHE A 161 -10.77 -0.46 -5.34
N LEU A 162 -10.86 -0.77 -4.03
CA LEU A 162 -9.75 -0.69 -3.08
C LEU A 162 -9.29 0.75 -2.71
N ARG A 163 -10.11 1.77 -2.90
CA ARG A 163 -9.90 3.15 -2.45
C ARG A 163 -10.91 3.59 -1.40
N SER A 164 -11.11 2.78 -0.39
CA SER A 164 -11.88 3.15 0.80
C SER A 164 -11.01 3.94 1.79
N HIS A 165 -11.65 4.61 2.73
CA HIS A 165 -10.98 5.23 3.88
C HIS A 165 -9.96 4.29 4.54
N ARG A 166 -10.34 3.03 4.80
CA ARG A 166 -9.46 2.03 5.42
C ARG A 166 -8.20 1.77 4.57
N SER A 167 -8.36 1.64 3.25
CA SER A 167 -7.23 1.37 2.37
C SER A 167 -6.29 2.57 2.22
N LEU A 168 -6.82 3.79 2.21
CA LEU A 168 -6.00 5.00 2.19
C LEU A 168 -5.20 5.14 3.49
N THR A 169 -5.81 4.89 4.64
CA THR A 169 -5.13 4.89 5.94
C THR A 169 -3.98 3.88 5.98
N GLN A 170 -4.20 2.64 5.49
CA GLN A 170 -3.15 1.63 5.42
C GLN A 170 -2.01 2.04 4.49
N THR A 171 -2.33 2.68 3.36
CA THR A 171 -1.32 3.16 2.42
C THR A 171 -0.49 4.30 3.00
N ALA A 172 -1.13 5.29 3.62
CA ALA A 172 -0.46 6.40 4.29
C ALA A 172 0.49 5.90 5.40
N GLY A 173 0.09 4.89 6.16
CA GLY A 173 0.91 4.27 7.21
C GLY A 173 2.24 3.66 6.73
N ARG A 174 2.48 3.55 5.42
CA ARG A 174 3.78 3.11 4.90
C ARG A 174 4.88 4.16 5.05
N ALA A 175 4.52 5.43 5.12
CA ALA A 175 5.46 6.51 5.43
C ALA A 175 5.82 6.60 6.93
N ALA A 176 5.13 5.87 7.81
CA ALA A 176 5.34 5.88 9.26
C ALA A 176 6.46 4.94 9.74
N ARG A 177 7.39 4.57 8.90
CA ARG A 177 8.46 3.61 9.21
C ARG A 177 9.81 4.28 9.49
N ASN A 178 9.93 5.57 9.23
CA ASN A 178 11.13 6.36 9.49
C ASN A 178 10.90 7.34 10.65
N VAL A 179 11.93 7.58 11.45
CA VAL A 179 11.89 8.47 12.64
C VAL A 179 12.43 9.87 12.31
N ASN A 180 13.01 10.03 11.10
CA ASN A 180 13.63 11.30 10.67
C ASN A 180 12.68 12.17 9.88
#